data_145801704e97f83f1f1ced5c333d516f
#
_entry.id   145801704e97f83f1f1ced5c333d516f
#
_cell.length_a   1.000
_cell.length_b   1.000
_cell.length_c   1.000
_cell.angle_alpha   90.00
_cell.angle_beta   90.00
_cell.angle_gamma   90.00
#
_symmetry.space_group_name_H-M   'P 1'
#
loop_
_entity.id
_entity.type
_entity.pdbx_description
1 polymer ?
#
loop_
_entity_poly.entity_id
_entity_poly.type
_entity_poly.pdbx_seq_one_letter_code
_entity_poly.pdbx_strand_id
1 'polypeptide(L)'
;MLRHIIAVVLVVLVGYGLTKAWPLIVGPSLHIDSPTDNSSYPGGIVTVRGRVERAAVFTLNGLPLIREQNGSFSSTLTFPLGGSILTFVATDRFGRTVTTTRTVFVPL
;
A
#
# COMPACT_ATOMS: atom_id res chain seq x y z
N MET A 1 23.72 -10.21 41.60
CA MET A 1 22.62 -9.28 41.57
C MET A 1 22.81 -8.22 40.49
N LEU A 2 23.88 -7.47 40.49
CA LEU A 2 24.10 -6.41 39.49
C LEU A 2 24.10 -6.96 38.06
N ARG A 3 24.65 -8.10 37.80
CA ARG A 3 24.63 -8.79 36.53
C ARG A 3 23.24 -9.02 35.97
N HIS A 4 22.32 -9.48 36.81
CA HIS A 4 20.96 -9.78 36.43
C HIS A 4 20.16 -8.51 36.11
N ILE A 5 20.40 -7.44 36.86
CA ILE A 5 19.78 -6.15 36.65
C ILE A 5 20.19 -5.56 35.28
N ILE A 6 21.47 -5.63 34.96
CA ILE A 6 21.98 -5.15 33.67
C ILE A 6 21.36 -5.93 32.51
N ALA A 7 21.26 -7.26 32.63
CA ALA A 7 20.66 -8.10 31.61
C ALA A 7 19.18 -7.73 31.37
N VAL A 8 18.40 -7.51 32.42
CA VAL A 8 17.01 -7.13 32.33
C VAL A 8 16.86 -5.75 31.67
N VAL A 9 17.68 -4.80 32.04
CA VAL A 9 17.67 -3.46 31.46
C VAL A 9 17.98 -3.51 29.96
N LEU A 10 18.96 -4.31 29.56
CA LEU A 10 19.30 -4.46 28.14
C LEU A 10 18.16 -5.05 27.35
N VAL A 11 17.47 -6.08 27.85
CA VAL A 11 16.33 -6.70 27.19
C VAL A 11 15.20 -5.70 27.01
N VAL A 12 14.90 -4.89 28.02
CA VAL A 12 13.86 -3.87 27.95
C VAL A 12 14.21 -2.80 26.91
N LEU A 13 15.47 -2.34 26.88
CA LEU A 13 15.91 -1.32 25.91
C LEU A 13 15.84 -1.84 24.48
N VAL A 14 16.27 -3.06 24.24
CA VAL A 14 16.21 -3.68 22.91
C VAL A 14 14.76 -3.85 22.46
N GLY A 15 13.88 -4.35 23.34
CA GLY A 15 12.45 -4.50 23.02
C GLY A 15 11.79 -3.17 22.70
N TYR A 16 12.08 -2.13 23.48
CA TYR A 16 11.56 -0.79 23.22
C TYR A 16 12.07 -0.23 21.89
N GLY A 17 13.36 -0.37 21.62
CA GLY A 17 13.96 0.09 20.36
C GLY A 17 13.36 -0.61 19.16
N LEU A 18 13.13 -1.92 19.20
CA LEU A 18 12.50 -2.66 18.11
C LEU A 18 11.07 -2.18 17.86
N THR A 19 10.30 -1.93 18.92
CA THR A 19 8.93 -1.43 18.77
C THR A 19 8.89 -0.06 18.08
N LYS A 20 9.80 0.84 18.44
CA LYS A 20 9.88 2.18 17.84
C LYS A 20 10.46 2.16 16.43
N ALA A 21 11.32 1.21 16.13
CA ALA A 21 11.97 1.08 14.83
C ALA A 21 11.13 0.29 13.81
N TRP A 22 10.04 -0.34 14.24
CA TRP A 22 9.23 -1.18 13.36
C TRP A 22 8.78 -0.47 12.07
N PRO A 23 8.24 0.79 12.12
CA PRO A 23 7.88 1.50 10.91
C PRO A 23 9.06 1.82 9.98
N LEU A 24 10.29 1.83 10.52
CA LEU A 24 11.50 2.03 9.72
C LEU A 24 11.92 0.75 9.00
N ILE A 25 11.61 -0.41 9.58
CA ILE A 25 11.97 -1.72 9.03
C ILE A 25 10.95 -2.18 8.01
N VAL A 26 9.67 -1.99 8.31
CA VAL A 26 8.57 -2.41 7.46
C VAL A 26 8.15 -1.23 6.60
N GLY A 27 8.37 -1.32 5.29
CA GLY A 27 7.95 -0.29 4.34
C GLY A 27 6.43 -0.22 4.17
N PRO A 28 5.95 0.58 3.22
CA PRO A 28 4.51 0.67 2.97
C PRO A 28 3.97 -0.67 2.48
N SER A 29 2.71 -0.95 2.79
CA SER A 29 2.01 -2.16 2.36
C SER A 29 0.88 -1.77 1.43
N LEU A 30 0.78 -2.46 0.31
CA LEU A 30 -0.24 -2.20 -0.71
C LEU A 30 -0.91 -3.51 -1.09
N HIS A 31 -2.23 -3.56 -0.95
CA HIS A 31 -3.02 -4.74 -1.25
C HIS A 31 -4.18 -4.32 -2.16
N ILE A 32 -4.21 -4.85 -3.37
CA ILE A 32 -5.22 -4.51 -4.36
C ILE A 32 -6.22 -5.67 -4.47
N ASP A 33 -7.44 -5.44 -4.01
CA ASP A 33 -8.51 -6.43 -4.09
C ASP A 33 -9.18 -6.41 -5.46
N SER A 34 -9.32 -5.24 -6.07
CA SER A 34 -9.94 -5.04 -7.37
C SER A 34 -9.26 -3.87 -8.08
N PRO A 35 -9.01 -3.92 -9.36
CA PRO A 35 -9.27 -5.05 -10.27
C PRO A 35 -8.26 -6.18 -10.09
N THR A 36 -8.62 -7.38 -10.49
CA THR A 36 -7.66 -8.47 -10.67
C THR A 36 -6.91 -8.26 -11.98
N ASP A 37 -5.67 -8.76 -12.02
CA ASP A 37 -4.84 -8.60 -13.21
C ASP A 37 -5.46 -9.34 -14.42
N ASN A 38 -5.35 -8.70 -15.59
CA ASN A 38 -5.90 -9.22 -16.86
C ASN A 38 -7.42 -9.41 -16.86
N SER A 39 -8.14 -8.53 -16.13
CA SER A 39 -9.60 -8.56 -16.08
C SER A 39 -10.21 -7.77 -17.23
N SER A 40 -11.42 -8.16 -17.64
CA SER A 40 -12.19 -7.46 -18.66
C SER A 40 -13.35 -6.70 -18.02
N TYR A 41 -13.59 -5.48 -18.50
CA TYR A 41 -14.64 -4.60 -17.97
C TYR A 41 -15.46 -4.03 -19.14
N PRO A 42 -16.53 -4.72 -19.57
CA PRO A 42 -17.42 -4.17 -20.60
C PRO A 42 -18.01 -2.84 -20.12
N GLY A 43 -17.96 -1.82 -20.98
CA GLY A 43 -18.42 -0.49 -20.63
C GLY A 43 -17.35 0.42 -20.05
N GLY A 44 -16.17 -0.11 -19.72
CA GLY A 44 -15.02 0.69 -19.28
C GLY A 44 -15.08 1.21 -17.86
N ILE A 45 -16.06 0.81 -17.07
CA ILE A 45 -16.19 1.25 -15.68
C ILE A 45 -15.47 0.23 -14.79
N VAL A 46 -14.43 0.69 -14.08
CA VAL A 46 -13.58 -0.13 -13.23
C VAL A 46 -13.63 0.40 -11.81
N THR A 47 -13.97 -0.47 -10.86
CA THR A 47 -13.90 -0.13 -9.44
C THR A 47 -12.55 -0.60 -8.90
N VAL A 48 -11.72 0.35 -8.43
CA VAL A 48 -10.46 0.05 -7.77
C VAL A 48 -10.69 0.01 -6.27
N ARG A 49 -10.20 -1.04 -5.62
CA ARG A 49 -10.46 -1.27 -4.22
C ARG A 49 -9.32 -2.04 -3.60
N GLY A 50 -8.99 -1.70 -2.38
CA GLY A 50 -7.91 -2.37 -1.67
C GLY A 50 -7.57 -1.70 -0.36
N ARG A 51 -6.37 -1.95 0.10
CA ARG A 51 -5.85 -1.41 1.34
C ARG A 51 -4.41 -0.98 1.16
N VAL A 52 -4.08 0.19 1.71
CA VAL A 52 -2.71 0.69 1.76
C VAL A 52 -2.39 1.08 3.21
N GLU A 53 -1.22 0.67 3.70
CA GLU A 53 -0.79 0.93 5.07
C GLU A 53 0.60 1.53 5.07
N ARG A 54 0.88 2.35 6.06
CA ARG A 54 2.19 2.99 6.28
C ARG A 54 2.63 3.83 5.08
N ALA A 55 1.69 4.48 4.42
CA ALA A 55 1.98 5.34 3.28
C ALA A 55 1.65 6.80 3.59
N ALA A 56 2.56 7.69 3.26
CA ALA A 56 2.32 9.13 3.32
C ALA A 56 1.65 9.63 2.03
N VAL A 57 2.00 9.00 0.90
CA VAL A 57 1.45 9.33 -0.42
C VAL A 57 1.00 8.05 -1.10
N PHE A 58 -0.18 8.09 -1.70
CA PHE A 58 -0.72 6.98 -2.47
C PHE A 58 -1.31 7.51 -3.77
N THR A 59 -0.83 6.97 -4.89
CA THR A 59 -1.25 7.43 -6.22
C THR A 59 -1.67 6.27 -7.11
N LEU A 60 -2.55 6.57 -8.05
CA LEU A 60 -2.89 5.69 -9.16
C LEU A 60 -2.60 6.45 -10.45
N ASN A 61 -1.70 5.91 -11.27
CA ASN A 61 -1.26 6.54 -12.53
C ASN A 61 -0.81 7.99 -12.32
N GLY A 62 -0.12 8.24 -11.18
CA GLY A 62 0.39 9.55 -10.82
C GLY A 62 -0.61 10.49 -10.16
N LEU A 63 -1.88 10.11 -10.06
CA LEU A 63 -2.92 10.93 -9.44
C LEU A 63 -3.19 10.45 -8.01
N PRO A 64 -3.27 11.35 -7.02
CA PRO A 64 -3.54 10.95 -5.65
C PRO A 64 -4.90 10.28 -5.51
N LEU A 65 -4.95 9.19 -4.75
CA LEU A 65 -6.19 8.52 -4.38
C LEU A 65 -6.53 8.82 -2.92
N ILE A 66 -7.83 9.00 -2.67
CA ILE A 66 -8.34 9.19 -1.33
C ILE A 66 -8.45 7.83 -0.64
N ARG A 67 -7.97 7.74 0.58
CA ARG A 67 -8.07 6.54 1.42
C ARG A 67 -8.66 6.90 2.76
N GLU A 68 -9.30 5.93 3.39
CA GLU A 68 -9.85 6.09 4.73
C GLU A 68 -8.75 5.95 5.78
N GLN A 69 -9.07 6.32 7.03
CA GLN A 69 -8.11 6.28 8.13
C GLN A 69 -7.61 4.86 8.41
N ASN A 70 -8.43 3.85 8.15
CA ASN A 70 -8.04 2.44 8.30
C ASN A 70 -7.19 1.92 7.15
N GLY A 71 -6.89 2.76 6.16
CA GLY A 71 -6.08 2.40 5.00
C GLY A 71 -6.86 1.86 3.81
N SER A 72 -8.15 1.60 3.94
CA SER A 72 -8.93 1.09 2.81
C SER A 72 -9.25 2.22 1.82
N PHE A 73 -9.34 1.86 0.55
CA PHE A 73 -9.70 2.79 -0.51
C PHE A 73 -10.66 2.13 -1.50
N SER A 74 -11.51 2.93 -2.10
CA SER A 74 -12.41 2.51 -3.17
C SER A 74 -12.69 3.69 -4.07
N SER A 75 -12.56 3.47 -5.37
CA SER A 75 -12.81 4.50 -6.38
C SER A 75 -13.30 3.86 -7.65
N THR A 76 -14.19 4.54 -8.37
CA THR A 76 -14.69 4.07 -9.66
C THR A 76 -14.13 4.95 -10.75
N LEU A 77 -13.52 4.34 -11.76
CA LEU A 77 -12.83 5.01 -12.84
C LEU A 77 -13.37 4.52 -14.18
N THR A 78 -13.27 5.37 -15.19
CA THR A 78 -13.67 5.04 -16.57
C THR A 78 -12.42 4.98 -17.44
N PHE A 79 -12.30 3.93 -18.22
CA PHE A 79 -11.17 3.70 -19.11
C PHE A 79 -11.63 3.60 -20.57
N PRO A 80 -10.77 3.98 -21.54
CA PRO A 80 -11.08 3.84 -22.94
C PRO A 80 -11.07 2.39 -23.39
N LEU A 81 -11.59 2.13 -24.57
CA LEU A 81 -11.53 0.82 -25.21
C LEU A 81 -10.08 0.37 -25.37
N GLY A 82 -9.85 -0.91 -25.19
CA GLY A 82 -8.53 -1.52 -25.30
C GLY A 82 -7.91 -1.83 -23.95
N GLY A 83 -6.61 -2.08 -23.94
CA GLY A 83 -5.87 -2.39 -22.73
C GLY A 83 -5.45 -1.13 -21.98
N SER A 84 -5.53 -1.19 -20.66
CA SER A 84 -5.04 -0.13 -19.78
C SER A 84 -4.25 -0.74 -18.63
N ILE A 85 -3.21 -0.02 -18.21
CA ILE A 85 -2.37 -0.45 -17.08
C ILE A 85 -2.62 0.52 -15.93
N LEU A 86 -2.99 -0.03 -14.78
CA LEU A 86 -3.16 0.74 -13.55
C LEU A 86 -1.90 0.55 -12.71
N THR A 87 -1.19 1.64 -12.44
CA THR A 87 0.01 1.63 -11.63
C THR A 87 -0.27 2.28 -10.29
N PHE A 88 -0.30 1.47 -9.24
CA PHE A 88 -0.51 1.92 -7.86
C PHE A 88 0.85 2.09 -7.21
N VAL A 89 1.10 3.26 -6.63
CA VAL A 89 2.35 3.57 -5.95
C VAL A 89 2.04 4.11 -4.56
N ALA A 90 2.60 3.47 -3.55
CA ALA A 90 2.53 3.93 -2.17
C ALA A 90 3.93 4.29 -1.70
N THR A 91 4.08 5.47 -1.13
CA THR A 91 5.36 5.98 -0.64
C THR A 91 5.22 6.32 0.84
N ASP A 92 6.12 5.83 1.68
CA ASP A 92 6.09 6.15 3.10
C ASP A 92 6.83 7.46 3.38
N ARG A 93 6.79 7.90 4.64
CA ARG A 93 7.45 9.15 5.05
C ARG A 93 8.97 9.08 4.99
N PHE A 94 9.54 7.90 4.81
CA PHE A 94 11.00 7.70 4.68
C PHE A 94 11.43 7.58 3.23
N GLY A 95 10.51 7.76 2.27
CA GLY A 95 10.82 7.71 0.85
C GLY A 95 10.80 6.31 0.25
N ARG A 96 10.47 5.29 1.00
CA ARG A 96 10.35 3.93 0.46
C ARG A 96 9.05 3.78 -0.30
N THR A 97 9.11 3.09 -1.44
CA THR A 97 7.95 2.90 -2.31
C THR A 97 7.63 1.44 -2.50
N VAL A 98 6.35 1.15 -2.68
CA VAL A 98 5.87 -0.12 -3.20
C VAL A 98 4.98 0.17 -4.40
N THR A 99 5.16 -0.61 -5.46
CA THR A 99 4.43 -0.44 -6.72
C THR A 99 3.71 -1.74 -7.06
N THR A 100 2.44 -1.62 -7.40
CA THR A 100 1.63 -2.75 -7.87
C THR A 100 0.94 -2.33 -9.16
N THR A 101 0.99 -3.19 -10.18
CA THR A 101 0.34 -2.93 -11.45
C THR A 101 -0.80 -3.92 -11.67
N ARG A 102 -1.84 -3.45 -12.35
CA ARG A 102 -2.94 -4.29 -12.81
C ARG A 102 -3.27 -3.91 -14.25
N THR A 103 -3.44 -4.91 -15.09
CA THR A 103 -3.84 -4.72 -16.47
C THR A 103 -5.33 -5.01 -16.59
N VAL A 104 -6.07 -4.09 -17.19
CA VAL A 104 -7.50 -4.26 -17.46
C VAL A 104 -7.75 -4.09 -18.95
N PHE A 105 -8.79 -4.74 -19.44
CA PHE A 105 -9.17 -4.69 -20.84
C PHE A 105 -10.64 -4.28 -20.96
N VAL A 106 -10.89 -3.30 -21.83
CA VAL A 106 -12.24 -2.83 -22.15
C VAL A 106 -12.57 -3.32 -23.55
N PRO A 107 -13.40 -4.38 -23.68
CA PRO A 107 -13.76 -4.92 -24.99
C PRO A 107 -14.71 -3.99 -25.73
N LEU A 108 -14.70 -4.15 -27.05
CA LEU A 108 -15.64 -3.46 -27.94
C LEU A 108 -17.09 -3.89 -27.67
#